data_9c310fc48a66085d13d209af77e8aa65
#
_entry.id   9c310fc48a66085d13d209af77e8aa65
#
_cell.length_a   1.000
_cell.length_b   1.000
_cell.length_c   1.000
_cell.angle_alpha   90.00
_cell.angle_beta   90.00
_cell.angle_gamma   90.00
#
_symmetry.space_group_name_H-M   'P 1'
#
loop_
_entity.id
_entity.type
_entity.pdbx_description
1 polymer ?
#
loop_
_entity_poly.entity_id
_entity_poly.type
_entity_poly.pdbx_seq_one_letter_code
_entity_poly.pdbx_strand_id
1 'polypeptide(L)'
;VTPYLKVKADAGKLIDIRTDNYKGGSEYNVRAEYVTREGVQSFEAFNYMNGHSVVYTIPQGVEVIEVGYRETRFNTEFEGSFVCDDEFYNKLWQKALNTMNLNMRDAIQDPDRERSQWWGDAVIVSGEIFYACDLNGKSLVKKAIENLVDWQKDDGVLYSPVPAGSWDKELPVQMLASVGKYGIWNYYVYTGDSATIKEVYPAVKKYLSLWKLDERNLVKHRTGGWDWSDWGQDIDVCVLDNAWYSLALEGLANMATLLGD
;
A
#
# COMPACT_ATOMS: atom_id res chain seq x y z
N VAL A 1 -3.95 9.19 -12.35
CA VAL A 1 -4.90 10.19 -12.93
C VAL A 1 -6.28 9.57 -13.09
N THR A 2 -7.34 10.38 -12.99
CA THR A 2 -8.72 9.99 -13.25
C THR A 2 -9.17 10.67 -14.55
N PRO A 3 -9.32 9.93 -15.63
CA PRO A 3 -9.74 10.50 -16.93
C PRO A 3 -11.17 11.05 -16.89
N TYR A 4 -11.39 12.17 -17.58
CA TYR A 4 -12.73 12.67 -17.81
C TYR A 4 -12.91 13.21 -19.23
N LEU A 5 -14.17 13.27 -19.67
CA LEU A 5 -14.54 13.84 -20.95
C LEU A 5 -15.91 14.51 -20.89
N LYS A 6 -16.10 15.49 -21.79
CA LYS A 6 -17.40 16.07 -22.10
C LYS A 6 -17.59 16.04 -23.60
N VAL A 7 -18.67 15.44 -24.06
CA VAL A 7 -18.96 15.23 -25.48
C VAL A 7 -20.42 15.53 -25.80
N LYS A 8 -20.67 15.77 -27.10
CA LYS A 8 -22.01 15.73 -27.67
C LYS A 8 -22.07 14.59 -28.69
N ALA A 9 -23.04 13.72 -28.59
CA ALA A 9 -23.17 12.54 -29.43
C ALA A 9 -24.60 12.03 -29.48
N ASP A 10 -24.89 11.19 -30.48
CA ASP A 10 -26.05 10.30 -30.47
C ASP A 10 -25.81 9.18 -29.42
N ALA A 11 -26.89 8.54 -29.00
CA ALA A 11 -26.82 7.40 -28.08
C ALA A 11 -26.12 6.20 -28.72
N GLY A 12 -25.42 5.41 -27.88
CA GLY A 12 -24.85 4.11 -28.25
C GLY A 12 -23.46 4.15 -28.91
N LYS A 13 -22.78 5.27 -28.93
CA LYS A 13 -21.38 5.36 -29.37
C LYS A 13 -20.45 4.90 -28.27
N LEU A 14 -19.52 4.00 -28.57
CA LEU A 14 -18.53 3.49 -27.62
C LEU A 14 -17.24 4.33 -27.67
N ILE A 15 -16.88 4.95 -26.58
CA ILE A 15 -15.60 5.64 -26.37
C ILE A 15 -14.72 4.79 -25.47
N ASP A 16 -13.53 4.41 -25.95
CA ASP A 16 -12.54 3.68 -25.16
C ASP A 16 -11.54 4.67 -24.54
N ILE A 17 -11.27 4.50 -23.26
CA ILE A 17 -10.40 5.39 -22.45
C ILE A 17 -9.39 4.53 -21.75
N ARG A 18 -8.11 4.77 -21.98
CA ARG A 18 -6.99 4.03 -21.40
C ARG A 18 -5.75 4.89 -21.27
N THR A 19 -4.72 4.37 -20.62
CA THR A 19 -3.41 5.02 -20.58
C THR A 19 -2.41 4.30 -21.51
N ASP A 20 -1.28 4.93 -21.73
CA ASP A 20 -0.14 4.35 -22.46
C ASP A 20 0.47 3.14 -21.71
N ASN A 21 0.22 3.01 -20.41
CA ASN A 21 0.61 1.85 -19.59
C ASN A 21 -0.25 0.60 -19.85
N TYR A 22 -1.33 0.71 -20.62
CA TYR A 22 -2.23 -0.40 -20.91
C TYR A 22 -1.54 -1.65 -21.48
N LYS A 23 -0.41 -1.47 -22.16
CA LYS A 23 0.37 -2.58 -22.73
C LYS A 23 1.29 -3.28 -21.74
N GLY A 24 1.46 -2.73 -20.55
CA GLY A 24 2.36 -3.26 -19.53
C GLY A 24 1.82 -4.47 -18.76
N GLY A 25 0.59 -4.88 -19.02
CA GLY A 25 -0.06 -5.98 -18.32
C GLY A 25 -0.81 -6.92 -19.24
N SER A 26 -1.72 -7.68 -18.67
CA SER A 26 -2.64 -8.52 -19.40
C SER A 26 -3.70 -7.68 -20.13
N GLU A 27 -4.51 -8.34 -20.96
CA GLU A 27 -5.69 -7.74 -21.60
C GLU A 27 -6.71 -7.12 -20.63
N TYR A 28 -6.63 -7.49 -19.35
CA TYR A 28 -7.48 -6.98 -18.26
C TYR A 28 -6.91 -5.73 -17.59
N ASN A 29 -5.94 -5.10 -18.19
CA ASN A 29 -5.36 -3.86 -17.67
C ASN A 29 -6.43 -2.77 -17.56
N VAL A 30 -6.20 -1.81 -16.68
CA VAL A 30 -7.19 -0.78 -16.34
C VAL A 30 -7.52 0.09 -17.54
N ARG A 31 -8.78 0.03 -17.94
CA ARG A 31 -9.39 0.90 -18.96
C ARG A 31 -10.84 1.19 -18.59
N ALA A 32 -11.43 2.19 -19.20
CA ALA A 32 -12.84 2.50 -19.11
C ALA A 32 -13.47 2.50 -20.51
N GLU A 33 -14.70 2.06 -20.60
CA GLU A 33 -15.53 2.19 -21.78
C GLU A 33 -16.74 3.04 -21.43
N TYR A 34 -17.01 4.06 -22.25
CA TYR A 34 -18.15 4.91 -22.07
C TYR A 34 -19.08 4.80 -23.26
N VAL A 35 -20.31 4.35 -23.01
CA VAL A 35 -21.38 4.29 -24.01
C VAL A 35 -22.20 5.58 -23.91
N THR A 36 -22.24 6.35 -24.99
CA THR A 36 -22.91 7.65 -25.03
C THR A 36 -24.43 7.54 -24.92
N ARG A 37 -25.01 8.58 -24.34
CA ARG A 37 -26.44 8.89 -24.41
C ARG A 37 -26.68 9.94 -25.50
N GLU A 38 -27.91 10.31 -25.73
CA GLU A 38 -28.28 11.39 -26.65
C GLU A 38 -27.89 12.78 -26.07
N GLY A 39 -27.25 13.62 -26.87
CA GLY A 39 -26.96 15.01 -26.56
C GLY A 39 -25.64 15.26 -25.84
N VAL A 40 -25.57 16.38 -25.11
CA VAL A 40 -24.37 16.79 -24.37
C VAL A 40 -24.31 16.05 -23.05
N GLN A 41 -23.15 15.47 -22.78
CA GLN A 41 -22.92 14.63 -21.61
C GLN A 41 -21.47 14.67 -21.12
N SER A 42 -21.27 14.33 -19.84
CA SER A 42 -19.95 14.23 -19.24
C SER A 42 -19.78 12.84 -18.61
N PHE A 43 -18.54 12.36 -18.61
CA PHE A 43 -18.12 11.15 -17.95
C PHE A 43 -16.80 11.37 -17.25
N GLU A 44 -16.68 10.87 -16.05
CA GLU A 44 -15.42 10.77 -15.30
C GLU A 44 -15.24 9.32 -14.88
N ALA A 45 -14.05 8.76 -15.05
CA ALA A 45 -13.76 7.39 -14.69
C ALA A 45 -13.90 7.19 -13.17
N PHE A 46 -14.46 6.04 -12.77
CA PHE A 46 -14.69 5.75 -11.34
C PHE A 46 -13.41 5.40 -10.60
N ASN A 47 -12.34 5.09 -11.31
CA ASN A 47 -11.08 4.69 -10.73
C ASN A 47 -9.93 5.43 -11.41
N TYR A 48 -8.79 5.54 -10.69
CA TYR A 48 -7.59 6.10 -11.26
C TYR A 48 -6.91 5.11 -12.23
N MET A 49 -6.19 5.66 -13.18
CA MET A 49 -5.37 4.94 -14.14
C MET A 49 -3.92 5.38 -14.02
N ASN A 50 -2.99 4.43 -14.14
CA ASN A 50 -1.55 4.70 -14.18
C ASN A 50 -1.10 4.90 -15.61
N GLY A 51 -0.11 5.74 -15.83
CA GLY A 51 0.49 6.00 -17.13
C GLY A 51 0.98 7.45 -17.25
N HIS A 52 1.61 7.74 -18.37
CA HIS A 52 2.14 9.07 -18.68
C HIS A 52 1.16 9.88 -19.54
N SER A 53 0.29 9.18 -20.27
CA SER A 53 -0.67 9.78 -21.19
C SER A 53 -2.02 9.07 -21.10
N VAL A 54 -3.11 9.83 -21.25
CA VAL A 54 -4.46 9.28 -21.40
C VAL A 54 -4.83 9.26 -22.87
N VAL A 55 -5.25 8.10 -23.36
CA VAL A 55 -5.65 7.87 -24.76
C VAL A 55 -7.16 7.69 -24.83
N TYR A 56 -7.81 8.55 -25.59
CA TYR A 56 -9.24 8.48 -25.88
C TYR A 56 -9.44 8.02 -27.33
N THR A 57 -10.05 6.87 -27.53
CA THR A 57 -10.47 6.40 -28.85
C THR A 57 -11.91 6.80 -29.07
N ILE A 58 -12.13 7.84 -29.90
CA ILE A 58 -13.40 8.49 -30.11
C ILE A 58 -13.94 8.13 -31.49
N PRO A 59 -15.13 7.49 -31.59
CA PRO A 59 -15.70 7.11 -32.86
C PRO A 59 -16.23 8.33 -33.65
N GLN A 60 -16.41 8.13 -34.94
CA GLN A 60 -17.02 9.16 -35.81
C GLN A 60 -18.42 9.53 -35.33
N GLY A 61 -18.74 10.84 -35.44
CA GLY A 61 -20.02 11.38 -35.02
C GLY A 61 -20.11 11.77 -33.55
N VAL A 62 -18.99 11.75 -32.85
CA VAL A 62 -18.88 12.33 -31.50
C VAL A 62 -18.13 13.64 -31.57
N GLU A 63 -18.78 14.72 -31.13
CA GLU A 63 -18.18 16.04 -30.97
C GLU A 63 -17.52 16.12 -29.59
N VAL A 64 -16.21 16.32 -29.56
CA VAL A 64 -15.45 16.51 -28.32
C VAL A 64 -15.56 17.95 -27.89
N ILE A 65 -16.13 18.19 -26.71
CA ILE A 65 -16.22 19.52 -26.08
C ILE A 65 -15.02 19.73 -25.16
N GLU A 66 -14.69 18.71 -24.34
CA GLU A 66 -13.59 18.75 -23.41
C GLU A 66 -13.11 17.33 -23.11
N VAL A 67 -11.80 17.14 -23.03
CA VAL A 67 -11.16 15.93 -22.53
C VAL A 67 -10.00 16.30 -21.62
N GLY A 68 -9.76 15.49 -20.62
CA GLY A 68 -8.67 15.72 -19.69
C GLY A 68 -8.57 14.64 -18.64
N TYR A 69 -7.82 14.94 -17.63
CA TYR A 69 -7.69 14.07 -16.46
C TYR A 69 -7.59 14.90 -15.19
N ARG A 70 -8.02 14.32 -14.09
CA ARG A 70 -7.84 14.87 -12.76
C ARG A 70 -6.70 14.13 -12.08
N GLU A 71 -5.73 14.87 -11.59
CA GLU A 71 -4.73 14.29 -10.68
C GLU A 71 -5.37 14.12 -9.30
N THR A 72 -5.21 12.91 -8.75
CA THR A 72 -5.65 12.58 -7.41
C THR A 72 -4.47 12.02 -6.63
N ARG A 73 -4.28 12.50 -5.42
CA ARG A 73 -3.23 12.04 -4.50
C ARG A 73 -3.73 12.10 -3.07
N PHE A 74 -3.03 11.44 -2.16
CA PHE A 74 -3.28 11.61 -0.75
C PHE A 74 -2.95 13.06 -0.33
N ASN A 75 -3.76 13.63 0.55
CA ASN A 75 -3.58 15.01 1.01
C ASN A 75 -2.47 15.07 2.06
N THR A 76 -1.24 15.28 1.61
CA THR A 76 -0.06 15.42 2.47
C THR A 76 0.91 16.43 1.85
N GLU A 77 1.67 17.12 2.70
CA GLU A 77 2.80 17.95 2.29
C GLU A 77 4.11 17.20 2.53
N PHE A 78 5.10 17.46 1.68
CA PHE A 78 6.44 16.92 1.84
C PHE A 78 7.28 17.91 2.65
N GLU A 79 7.46 17.64 3.94
CA GLU A 79 8.28 18.44 4.86
C GLU A 79 9.74 18.00 4.85
N GLY A 80 10.01 16.74 4.51
CA GLY A 80 11.35 16.21 4.41
C GLY A 80 12.09 16.76 3.20
N SER A 81 13.38 17.03 3.37
CA SER A 81 14.24 17.51 2.29
C SER A 81 15.59 16.81 2.29
N PHE A 82 16.14 16.63 1.09
CA PHE A 82 17.49 16.12 0.89
C PHE A 82 18.17 16.90 -0.22
N VAL A 83 19.37 17.39 0.06
CA VAL A 83 20.22 18.09 -0.90
C VAL A 83 21.67 17.70 -0.65
N CYS A 84 22.38 17.35 -1.71
CA CYS A 84 23.83 17.13 -1.69
C CYS A 84 24.47 17.69 -2.98
N ASP A 85 25.79 17.58 -3.08
CA ASP A 85 26.57 18.06 -4.22
C ASP A 85 26.50 17.13 -5.45
N ASP A 86 25.96 15.93 -5.31
CA ASP A 86 25.73 15.01 -6.42
C ASP A 86 24.28 15.09 -6.90
N GLU A 87 24.11 15.60 -8.10
CA GLU A 87 22.81 15.79 -8.76
C GLU A 87 22.04 14.48 -8.97
N PHE A 88 22.72 13.34 -9.08
CA PHE A 88 22.06 12.04 -9.19
C PHE A 88 21.22 11.75 -7.95
N TYR A 89 21.77 11.95 -6.74
CA TYR A 89 21.02 11.68 -5.50
C TYR A 89 19.92 12.70 -5.26
N ASN A 90 20.11 13.95 -5.67
CA ASN A 90 19.04 14.96 -5.61
C ASN A 90 17.85 14.54 -6.48
N LYS A 91 18.10 14.05 -7.70
CA LYS A 91 17.06 13.52 -8.59
C LYS A 91 16.43 12.23 -8.05
N LEU A 92 17.24 11.34 -7.48
CA LEU A 92 16.78 10.10 -6.88
C LEU A 92 15.77 10.39 -5.75
N TRP A 93 16.09 11.34 -4.87
CA TRP A 93 15.17 11.79 -3.81
C TRP A 93 13.83 12.26 -4.39
N GLN A 94 13.84 13.12 -5.41
CA GLN A 94 12.62 13.60 -6.04
C GLN A 94 11.80 12.48 -6.69
N LYS A 95 12.46 11.50 -7.30
CA LYS A 95 11.80 10.33 -7.88
C LYS A 95 11.21 9.42 -6.82
N ALA A 96 11.91 9.20 -5.71
CA ALA A 96 11.42 8.43 -4.58
C ALA A 96 10.17 9.06 -3.97
N LEU A 97 10.16 10.39 -3.71
CA LEU A 97 8.98 11.12 -3.25
C LEU A 97 7.78 10.96 -4.20
N ASN A 98 8.02 11.07 -5.51
CA ASN A 98 6.95 10.89 -6.47
C ASN A 98 6.40 9.46 -6.47
N THR A 99 7.26 8.45 -6.37
CA THR A 99 6.85 7.04 -6.30
C THR A 99 6.05 6.77 -5.03
N MET A 100 6.55 7.23 -3.88
CA MET A 100 5.83 7.13 -2.60
C MET A 100 4.45 7.77 -2.69
N ASN A 101 4.34 8.98 -3.25
CA ASN A 101 3.08 9.68 -3.43
C ASN A 101 2.07 8.90 -4.30
N LEU A 102 2.55 8.16 -5.30
CA LEU A 102 1.70 7.30 -6.12
C LEU A 102 1.14 6.10 -5.33
N ASN A 103 1.89 5.60 -4.34
CA ASN A 103 1.47 4.52 -3.46
C ASN A 103 0.49 4.98 -2.37
N MET A 104 0.46 6.28 -2.06
CA MET A 104 -0.41 6.85 -1.05
C MET A 104 -1.78 7.19 -1.63
N ARG A 105 -2.77 6.36 -1.32
CA ARG A 105 -4.17 6.53 -1.76
C ARG A 105 -5.10 6.45 -0.54
N ASP A 106 -6.15 5.67 -0.63
CA ASP A 106 -6.97 5.31 0.52
C ASP A 106 -6.26 4.32 1.46
N ALA A 107 -5.28 3.62 0.93
CA ALA A 107 -4.35 2.75 1.62
C ALA A 107 -2.93 2.94 1.03
N ILE A 108 -1.92 2.42 1.70
CA ILE A 108 -0.57 2.30 1.14
C ILE A 108 -0.59 1.07 0.23
N GLN A 109 -0.54 1.27 -1.07
CA GLN A 109 -0.82 0.20 -2.02
C GLN A 109 0.16 0.19 -3.20
N ASP A 110 0.31 -0.96 -3.82
CA ASP A 110 0.87 -1.04 -5.17
C ASP A 110 -0.06 -0.29 -6.14
N PRO A 111 0.41 0.76 -6.80
CA PRO A 111 -0.46 1.65 -7.56
C PRO A 111 -0.83 1.11 -8.94
N ASP A 112 -0.21 0.05 -9.42
CA ASP A 112 -0.41 -0.44 -10.79
C ASP A 112 -1.26 -1.71 -10.84
N ARG A 113 -0.65 -2.87 -10.77
CA ARG A 113 -1.30 -4.14 -11.05
C ARG A 113 -2.21 -4.60 -9.92
N GLU A 114 -1.70 -4.64 -8.72
CA GLU A 114 -2.35 -5.33 -7.61
C GLU A 114 -3.31 -4.46 -6.83
N ARG A 115 -2.98 -3.20 -6.64
CA ARG A 115 -3.83 -2.19 -5.97
C ARG A 115 -4.31 -2.59 -4.59
N SER A 116 -3.51 -3.37 -3.90
CA SER A 116 -3.76 -3.86 -2.55
C SER A 116 -2.70 -3.38 -1.58
N GLN A 117 -3.05 -3.30 -0.30
CA GLN A 117 -2.10 -2.95 0.75
C GLN A 117 -1.36 -4.21 1.20
N TRP A 118 -0.32 -4.59 0.46
CA TRP A 118 0.62 -5.62 0.87
C TRP A 118 1.47 -5.11 2.02
N TRP A 119 1.50 -5.85 3.12
CA TRP A 119 2.16 -5.37 4.32
C TRP A 119 3.69 -5.45 4.26
N GLY A 120 4.25 -6.30 3.42
CA GLY A 120 5.66 -6.24 3.10
C GLY A 120 6.08 -4.91 2.49
N ASP A 121 5.27 -4.42 1.55
CA ASP A 121 5.47 -3.11 0.90
C ASP A 121 5.08 -1.96 1.83
N ALA A 122 3.92 -2.05 2.47
CA ALA A 122 3.41 -0.98 3.33
C ALA A 122 4.35 -0.65 4.49
N VAL A 123 4.99 -1.64 5.10
CA VAL A 123 5.94 -1.40 6.19
C VAL A 123 7.20 -0.66 5.72
N ILE A 124 7.66 -0.91 4.50
CA ILE A 124 8.81 -0.22 3.90
C ILE A 124 8.42 1.22 3.54
N VAL A 125 7.31 1.40 2.82
CA VAL A 125 6.80 2.72 2.43
C VAL A 125 6.46 3.58 3.65
N SER A 126 6.02 2.99 4.76
CA SER A 126 5.81 3.72 6.01
C SER A 126 7.10 4.40 6.51
N GLY A 127 8.26 3.73 6.38
CA GLY A 127 9.56 4.32 6.69
C GLY A 127 9.83 5.57 5.85
N GLU A 128 9.53 5.53 4.56
CA GLU A 128 9.69 6.67 3.65
C GLU A 128 8.75 7.83 4.04
N ILE A 129 7.48 7.51 4.36
CA ILE A 129 6.48 8.48 4.83
C ILE A 129 6.95 9.21 6.09
N PHE A 130 7.58 8.50 7.04
CA PHE A 130 8.06 9.10 8.28
C PHE A 130 9.13 10.16 8.05
N TYR A 131 9.97 9.97 7.04
CA TYR A 131 11.03 10.94 6.71
C TYR A 131 10.56 12.09 5.83
N ALA A 132 9.56 11.86 5.00
CA ALA A 132 9.21 12.77 3.92
C ALA A 132 7.94 13.59 4.19
N CYS A 133 6.95 13.03 4.89
CA CYS A 133 5.62 13.60 4.98
C CYS A 133 5.36 14.32 6.30
N ASP A 134 4.39 15.22 6.26
CA ASP A 134 3.75 15.86 7.41
C ASP A 134 2.93 14.86 8.25
N LEU A 135 2.21 15.37 9.24
CA LEU A 135 1.35 14.55 10.09
C LEU A 135 0.18 13.90 9.33
N ASN A 136 -0.28 14.51 8.23
CA ASN A 136 -1.33 13.92 7.41
C ASN A 136 -0.84 12.64 6.73
N GLY A 137 0.39 12.65 6.18
CA GLY A 137 1.00 11.43 5.63
C GLY A 137 1.12 10.33 6.68
N LYS A 138 1.55 10.68 7.90
CA LYS A 138 1.66 9.74 9.03
C LYS A 138 0.29 9.18 9.47
N SER A 139 -0.80 9.93 9.27
CA SER A 139 -2.16 9.44 9.55
C SER A 139 -2.58 8.29 8.62
N LEU A 140 -2.03 8.23 7.41
CA LEU A 140 -2.25 7.10 6.52
C LEU A 140 -1.59 5.82 7.06
N VAL A 141 -0.40 5.94 7.66
CA VAL A 141 0.26 4.81 8.33
C VAL A 141 -0.56 4.34 9.53
N LYS A 142 -1.11 5.27 10.31
CA LYS A 142 -2.05 4.94 11.40
C LYS A 142 -3.22 4.11 10.88
N LYS A 143 -3.91 4.60 9.85
CA LYS A 143 -5.03 3.89 9.22
C LYS A 143 -4.61 2.50 8.73
N ALA A 144 -3.42 2.37 8.14
CA ALA A 144 -2.92 1.08 7.69
C ALA A 144 -2.76 0.10 8.87
N ILE A 145 -2.20 0.55 9.99
CA ILE A 145 -2.04 -0.26 11.20
C ILE A 145 -3.39 -0.67 11.78
N GLU A 146 -4.33 0.27 11.90
CA GLU A 146 -5.70 -0.01 12.37
C GLU A 146 -6.37 -1.06 11.47
N ASN A 147 -6.32 -0.89 10.16
CA ASN A 147 -6.84 -1.88 9.21
C ASN A 147 -6.22 -3.27 9.43
N LEU A 148 -4.91 -3.37 9.67
CA LEU A 148 -4.26 -4.66 9.89
C LEU A 148 -4.85 -5.39 11.10
N VAL A 149 -5.03 -4.70 12.21
CA VAL A 149 -5.52 -5.32 13.44
C VAL A 149 -7.03 -5.53 13.44
N ASP A 150 -7.80 -4.67 12.79
CA ASP A 150 -9.26 -4.81 12.65
C ASP A 150 -9.64 -6.05 11.82
N TRP A 151 -8.76 -6.46 10.92
CA TRP A 151 -8.94 -7.67 10.11
C TRP A 151 -8.30 -8.92 10.74
N GLN A 152 -7.83 -8.84 11.99
CA GLN A 152 -7.31 -10.02 12.69
C GLN A 152 -8.40 -11.10 12.81
N LYS A 153 -8.05 -12.33 12.45
CA LYS A 153 -8.95 -13.47 12.55
C LYS A 153 -9.24 -13.86 14.01
N ASP A 154 -10.34 -14.56 14.23
CA ASP A 154 -10.73 -15.03 15.57
C ASP A 154 -9.66 -15.88 16.25
N ASP A 155 -8.90 -16.65 15.47
CA ASP A 155 -7.77 -17.45 15.95
C ASP A 155 -6.50 -16.64 16.27
N GLY A 156 -6.51 -15.35 15.97
CA GLY A 156 -5.41 -14.41 16.22
C GLY A 156 -4.47 -14.22 15.03
N VAL A 157 -4.69 -14.90 13.91
CA VAL A 157 -3.87 -14.75 12.71
C VAL A 157 -4.06 -13.36 12.11
N LEU A 158 -2.95 -12.70 11.78
CA LEU A 158 -2.89 -11.54 10.90
C LEU A 158 -2.46 -12.00 9.51
N TYR A 159 -2.86 -11.26 8.48
CA TYR A 159 -2.58 -11.66 7.11
C TYR A 159 -2.41 -10.46 6.17
N SER A 160 -1.99 -10.72 4.95
CA SER A 160 -1.72 -9.72 3.92
C SER A 160 -2.19 -10.23 2.56
N PRO A 161 -2.71 -9.38 1.66
CA PRO A 161 -2.91 -7.95 1.84
C PRO A 161 -4.14 -7.63 2.70
N VAL A 162 -4.14 -6.49 3.37
CA VAL A 162 -5.27 -5.97 4.14
C VAL A 162 -5.32 -4.45 3.96
N PRO A 163 -6.49 -3.88 3.60
CA PRO A 163 -7.73 -4.56 3.24
C PRO A 163 -7.65 -5.35 1.93
N ALA A 164 -8.41 -6.43 1.82
CA ALA A 164 -8.43 -7.28 0.62
C ALA A 164 -9.82 -7.86 0.37
N GLY A 165 -10.13 -8.11 -0.91
CA GLY A 165 -11.43 -8.67 -1.32
C GLY A 165 -11.50 -10.19 -1.26
N SER A 166 -10.44 -10.89 -1.68
CA SER A 166 -10.47 -12.35 -1.91
C SER A 166 -9.24 -13.12 -1.43
N TRP A 167 -8.30 -12.45 -0.81
CA TRP A 167 -7.07 -13.05 -0.28
C TRP A 167 -7.02 -12.92 1.23
N ASP A 168 -6.76 -14.02 1.93
CA ASP A 168 -6.77 -14.09 3.39
C ASP A 168 -5.64 -14.97 3.96
N LYS A 169 -4.52 -15.04 3.26
CA LYS A 169 -3.39 -15.89 3.63
C LYS A 169 -2.43 -15.16 4.55
N GLU A 170 -2.05 -15.83 5.63
CA GLU A 170 -0.93 -15.38 6.42
C GLU A 170 0.34 -15.38 5.57
N LEU A 171 1.12 -14.31 5.68
CA LEU A 171 2.48 -14.21 5.17
C LEU A 171 3.39 -13.98 6.38
N PRO A 172 3.87 -15.05 7.03
CA PRO A 172 4.38 -15.00 8.40
C PRO A 172 5.51 -13.99 8.60
N VAL A 173 6.50 -13.97 7.72
CA VAL A 173 7.64 -13.05 7.82
C VAL A 173 7.21 -11.59 7.60
N GLN A 174 6.28 -11.31 6.67
CA GLN A 174 5.69 -9.99 6.51
C GLN A 174 5.00 -9.53 7.80
N MET A 175 4.24 -10.41 8.42
CA MET A 175 3.52 -10.07 9.65
C MET A 175 4.48 -9.78 10.80
N LEU A 176 5.55 -10.55 10.97
CA LEU A 176 6.58 -10.26 11.97
C LEU A 176 7.24 -8.90 11.75
N ALA A 177 7.58 -8.57 10.51
CA ALA A 177 8.13 -7.26 10.17
C ALA A 177 7.15 -6.12 10.49
N SER A 178 5.86 -6.34 10.19
CA SER A 178 4.81 -5.33 10.34
C SER A 178 4.45 -5.05 11.79
N VAL A 179 4.26 -6.09 12.61
CA VAL A 179 3.78 -5.92 13.99
C VAL A 179 4.86 -5.52 15.00
N GLY A 180 6.14 -5.69 14.65
CA GLY A 180 7.25 -5.53 15.57
C GLY A 180 7.89 -4.15 15.56
N LYS A 181 9.18 -4.16 15.89
CA LYS A 181 10.02 -2.96 15.98
C LYS A 181 10.07 -2.17 14.69
N TYR A 182 10.17 -2.87 13.56
CA TYR A 182 10.31 -2.25 12.25
C TYR A 182 9.02 -1.58 11.74
N GLY A 183 7.85 -2.15 12.06
CA GLY A 183 6.55 -1.63 11.66
C GLY A 183 5.87 -0.79 12.74
N ILE A 184 4.98 -1.40 13.55
CA ILE A 184 4.11 -0.67 14.50
C ILE A 184 4.90 0.12 15.54
N TRP A 185 5.99 -0.43 16.10
CA TRP A 185 6.80 0.34 17.05
C TRP A 185 7.46 1.55 16.40
N ASN A 186 7.90 1.42 15.17
CA ASN A 186 8.50 2.52 14.42
C ASN A 186 7.51 3.68 14.21
N TYR A 187 6.23 3.36 13.97
CA TYR A 187 5.16 4.37 13.92
C TYR A 187 5.15 5.22 15.21
N TYR A 188 5.19 4.58 16.38
CA TYR A 188 5.25 5.31 17.65
C TYR A 188 6.50 6.19 17.76
N VAL A 189 7.66 5.68 17.37
CA VAL A 189 8.92 6.43 17.44
C VAL A 189 8.85 7.74 16.65
N TYR A 190 8.17 7.73 15.49
CA TYR A 190 8.04 8.91 14.64
C TYR A 190 6.83 9.80 14.92
N THR A 191 5.85 9.33 15.69
CA THR A 191 4.62 10.09 15.93
C THR A 191 4.37 10.42 17.40
N GLY A 192 4.88 9.62 18.34
CA GLY A 192 4.56 9.70 19.76
C GLY A 192 3.13 9.25 20.09
N ASP A 193 2.40 8.65 19.16
CA ASP A 193 1.00 8.26 19.34
C ASP A 193 0.85 6.99 20.18
N SER A 194 0.88 7.17 21.50
CA SER A 194 0.67 6.08 22.44
C SER A 194 -0.76 5.55 22.48
N ALA A 195 -1.74 6.34 22.02
CA ALA A 195 -3.13 5.91 21.97
C ALA A 195 -3.34 4.78 20.97
N THR A 196 -2.81 4.95 19.76
CA THR A 196 -2.81 3.89 18.74
C THR A 196 -2.06 2.64 19.22
N ILE A 197 -0.90 2.80 19.87
CA ILE A 197 -0.17 1.65 20.44
C ILE A 197 -1.02 0.89 21.45
N LYS A 198 -1.70 1.60 22.34
CA LYS A 198 -2.60 0.98 23.33
C LYS A 198 -3.74 0.19 22.68
N GLU A 199 -4.29 0.71 21.61
CA GLU A 199 -5.37 0.07 20.85
C GLU A 199 -4.94 -1.22 20.16
N VAL A 200 -3.79 -1.21 19.50
CA VAL A 200 -3.32 -2.34 18.67
C VAL A 200 -2.52 -3.39 19.46
N TYR A 201 -1.99 -3.05 20.62
CA TYR A 201 -1.15 -3.91 21.44
C TYR A 201 -1.75 -5.30 21.72
N PRO A 202 -3.05 -5.44 22.11
CA PRO A 202 -3.64 -6.75 22.34
C PRO A 202 -3.61 -7.66 21.12
N ALA A 203 -3.83 -7.11 19.93
CA ALA A 203 -3.79 -7.85 18.67
C ALA A 203 -2.38 -8.33 18.33
N VAL A 204 -1.37 -7.47 18.53
CA VAL A 204 0.04 -7.82 18.36
C VAL A 204 0.46 -8.93 19.32
N LYS A 205 0.11 -8.78 20.61
CA LYS A 205 0.39 -9.79 21.66
C LYS A 205 -0.25 -11.14 21.31
N LYS A 206 -1.50 -11.11 20.86
CA LYS A 206 -2.24 -12.31 20.44
C LYS A 206 -1.57 -12.98 19.24
N TYR A 207 -1.21 -12.24 18.20
CA TYR A 207 -0.54 -12.79 17.04
C TYR A 207 0.83 -13.43 17.40
N LEU A 208 1.68 -12.71 18.14
CA LEU A 208 2.99 -13.23 18.52
C LEU A 208 2.90 -14.45 19.44
N SER A 209 1.82 -14.62 20.22
CA SER A 209 1.59 -15.82 21.03
C SER A 209 1.32 -17.09 20.21
N LEU A 210 0.99 -16.96 18.93
CA LEU A 210 0.79 -18.10 18.02
C LEU A 210 2.10 -18.78 17.63
N TRP A 211 3.21 -18.05 17.72
CA TRP A 211 4.52 -18.55 17.38
C TRP A 211 5.04 -19.50 18.49
N LYS A 212 5.54 -20.65 18.08
CA LYS A 212 6.03 -21.69 19.00
C LYS A 212 7.51 -21.91 18.79
N LEU A 213 8.20 -22.26 19.85
CA LEU A 213 9.61 -22.63 19.81
C LEU A 213 9.77 -24.15 19.63
N ASP A 214 10.85 -24.56 19.01
CA ASP A 214 11.30 -25.93 18.96
C ASP A 214 12.18 -26.28 20.21
N GLU A 215 12.69 -27.47 20.27
CA GLU A 215 13.56 -27.95 21.35
C GLU A 215 14.93 -27.25 21.46
N ARG A 216 15.33 -26.50 20.42
CA ARG A 216 16.51 -25.64 20.39
C ARG A 216 16.22 -24.20 20.81
N ASN A 217 14.99 -23.90 21.22
CA ASN A 217 14.46 -22.56 21.44
C ASN A 217 14.48 -21.66 20.18
N LEU A 218 14.43 -22.27 19.00
CA LEU A 218 14.25 -21.56 17.75
C LEU A 218 12.78 -21.56 17.35
N VAL A 219 12.35 -20.51 16.67
CA VAL A 219 10.99 -20.39 16.19
C VAL A 219 10.68 -21.49 15.17
N LYS A 220 9.56 -22.16 15.36
CA LYS A 220 9.01 -23.07 14.36
C LYS A 220 8.38 -22.28 13.24
N HIS A 221 8.80 -22.59 12.01
CA HIS A 221 8.20 -21.99 10.82
C HIS A 221 6.68 -22.14 10.82
N ARG A 222 5.99 -21.06 10.52
CA ARG A 222 4.54 -21.03 10.32
C ARG A 222 4.24 -21.07 8.83
N THR A 223 3.43 -22.04 8.43
CA THR A 223 2.97 -22.13 7.04
C THR A 223 1.89 -21.08 6.75
N GLY A 224 2.07 -20.35 5.67
CA GLY A 224 1.14 -19.34 5.19
C GLY A 224 0.87 -19.45 3.70
N GLY A 225 0.68 -18.33 3.03
CA GLY A 225 0.56 -18.28 1.57
C GLY A 225 1.87 -18.60 0.87
N TRP A 226 2.91 -17.92 1.27
CA TRP A 226 4.32 -18.15 0.95
C TRP A 226 5.20 -17.40 1.95
N ASP A 227 6.49 -17.69 1.93
CA ASP A 227 7.47 -16.95 2.72
C ASP A 227 7.85 -15.67 1.99
N TRP A 228 8.05 -14.60 2.74
CA TRP A 228 8.39 -13.29 2.18
C TRP A 228 9.86 -13.21 1.71
N SER A 229 10.36 -14.21 1.18
CA SER A 229 11.68 -14.24 0.57
C SER A 229 11.59 -14.35 -0.94
N ASP A 230 10.69 -13.63 -1.46
CA ASP A 230 10.08 -13.51 -2.79
C ASP A 230 10.96 -13.99 -3.94
N TRP A 231 12.22 -13.57 -3.98
CA TRP A 231 13.12 -13.77 -5.11
C TRP A 231 14.43 -14.45 -4.74
N GLY A 232 14.56 -14.99 -3.55
CA GLY A 232 15.77 -15.65 -3.12
C GLY A 232 15.85 -17.11 -3.59
N GLN A 233 17.04 -17.55 -3.95
CA GLN A 233 17.38 -18.96 -4.05
C GLN A 233 18.11 -19.37 -2.78
N ASP A 234 17.93 -20.60 -2.32
CA ASP A 234 18.61 -21.17 -1.15
C ASP A 234 18.40 -20.38 0.16
N ILE A 235 17.16 -19.97 0.41
CA ILE A 235 16.81 -19.17 1.58
C ILE A 235 16.69 -20.05 2.81
N ASP A 236 17.38 -19.67 3.88
CA ASP A 236 17.20 -20.26 5.20
C ASP A 236 16.04 -19.59 5.93
N VAL A 237 14.87 -20.20 5.79
CA VAL A 237 13.63 -19.72 6.43
C VAL A 237 13.75 -19.68 7.95
N CYS A 238 14.51 -20.60 8.55
CA CYS A 238 14.73 -20.63 10.01
C CYS A 238 15.48 -19.37 10.47
N VAL A 239 16.51 -18.95 9.74
CA VAL A 239 17.23 -17.70 10.04
C VAL A 239 16.32 -16.49 9.90
N LEU A 240 15.53 -16.41 8.81
CA LEU A 240 14.60 -15.31 8.59
C LEU A 240 13.55 -15.20 9.69
N ASP A 241 12.86 -16.29 9.99
CA ASP A 241 11.81 -16.32 11.01
C ASP A 241 12.36 -15.90 12.38
N ASN A 242 13.53 -16.42 12.78
CA ASN A 242 14.13 -16.10 14.08
C ASN A 242 14.59 -14.63 14.16
N ALA A 243 15.17 -14.10 13.08
CA ALA A 243 15.60 -12.71 13.03
C ALA A 243 14.40 -11.76 13.16
N TRP A 244 13.35 -11.98 12.34
CA TRP A 244 12.16 -11.13 12.37
C TRP A 244 11.33 -11.33 13.63
N TYR A 245 11.24 -12.55 14.17
CA TYR A 245 10.56 -12.80 15.45
C TYR A 245 11.27 -12.10 16.62
N SER A 246 12.60 -12.08 16.63
CA SER A 246 13.36 -11.32 17.63
C SER A 246 13.05 -9.84 17.58
N LEU A 247 13.03 -9.24 16.38
CA LEU A 247 12.63 -7.83 16.20
C LEU A 247 11.15 -7.58 16.56
N ALA A 248 10.29 -8.55 16.28
CA ALA A 248 8.88 -8.44 16.65
C ALA A 248 8.70 -8.48 18.18
N LEU A 249 9.41 -9.36 18.88
CA LEU A 249 9.39 -9.39 20.36
C LEU A 249 10.01 -8.15 20.99
N GLU A 250 11.07 -7.58 20.42
CA GLU A 250 11.63 -6.31 20.88
C GLU A 250 10.58 -5.19 20.76
N GLY A 251 9.87 -5.11 19.63
CA GLY A 251 8.77 -4.17 19.45
C GLY A 251 7.66 -4.36 20.49
N LEU A 252 7.22 -5.61 20.71
CA LEU A 252 6.21 -5.93 21.72
C LEU A 252 6.67 -5.54 23.12
N ALA A 253 7.90 -5.83 23.50
CA ALA A 253 8.47 -5.48 24.81
C ALA A 253 8.50 -3.96 25.03
N ASN A 254 8.85 -3.20 23.99
CA ASN A 254 8.81 -1.75 24.02
C ASN A 254 7.38 -1.21 24.20
N MET A 255 6.41 -1.79 23.48
CA MET A 255 4.98 -1.45 23.66
C MET A 255 4.50 -1.78 25.08
N ALA A 256 4.84 -2.95 25.60
CA ALA A 256 4.50 -3.36 26.97
C ALA A 256 5.07 -2.37 27.98
N THR A 257 6.35 -2.01 27.87
CA THR A 257 7.00 -1.03 28.73
C THR A 257 6.29 0.33 28.68
N LEU A 258 5.96 0.80 27.47
CA LEU A 258 5.22 2.07 27.29
C LEU A 258 3.86 2.05 28.00
N LEU A 259 3.18 0.91 28.01
CA LEU A 259 1.84 0.75 28.56
C LEU A 259 1.80 0.31 30.02
N GLY A 260 2.95 -0.07 30.62
CA GLY A 260 3.05 -0.56 31.98
C GLY A 260 2.55 -2.01 32.18
N ASP A 261 2.61 -2.84 31.13
CA ASP A 261 2.23 -4.28 31.15
C ASP A 261 3.45 -5.20 31.40
#